data_45e1a18fd6f8e8500815574f83589607
#
_entry.id   45e1a18fd6f8e8500815574f83589607
#
_cell.length_a   1.000
_cell.length_b   1.000
_cell.length_c   1.000
_cell.angle_alpha   90.00
_cell.angle_beta   90.00
_cell.angle_gamma   90.00
#
_symmetry.space_group_name_H-M   'P 1'
#
loop_
_entity.id
_entity.type
_entity.pdbx_description
1 polymer ?
#
loop_
_entity_poly.entity_id
_entity_poly.type
_entity_poly.pdbx_seq_one_letter_code
_entity_poly.pdbx_strand_id
1 'polypeptide(L)'
;MLAQATASLMLLGVLCYPDRANADADNVNKYKIYAATKTDSIIELYAMHVLWTAESNWRVEAVNGSHIGICQGKSKYLLKATYKQQIDWCYRYAITRYLSMVDALYHWKVYGWH
;
A
#
# COMPACT_ATOMS: atom_id res chain seq x y z
N MET A 1 4.76 -39.05 1.99
CA MET A 1 3.74 -39.55 1.08
C MET A 1 2.42 -38.77 1.22
N LEU A 2 1.82 -38.84 2.39
CA LEU A 2 0.57 -38.11 2.64
C LEU A 2 0.72 -36.59 2.46
N ALA A 3 1.85 -36.07 2.89
CA ALA A 3 2.13 -34.64 2.75
C ALA A 3 2.16 -34.19 1.28
N GLN A 4 2.67 -35.04 0.40
CA GLN A 4 2.71 -34.73 -1.02
C GLN A 4 1.32 -34.70 -1.66
N ALA A 5 0.47 -35.65 -1.28
CA ALA A 5 -0.91 -35.66 -1.76
C ALA A 5 -1.67 -34.44 -1.29
N THR A 6 -1.47 -34.05 -0.04
CA THR A 6 -2.07 -32.85 0.52
C THR A 6 -1.59 -31.58 -0.21
N ALA A 7 -0.30 -31.51 -0.49
CA ALA A 7 0.27 -30.41 -1.23
C ALA A 7 -0.31 -30.30 -2.64
N SER A 8 -0.53 -31.44 -3.31
CA SER A 8 -1.17 -31.44 -4.63
C SER A 8 -2.59 -30.89 -4.58
N LEU A 9 -3.35 -31.28 -3.57
CA LEU A 9 -4.73 -30.79 -3.39
C LEU A 9 -4.73 -29.30 -3.11
N MET A 10 -3.81 -28.83 -2.28
CA MET A 10 -3.67 -27.41 -2.02
C MET A 10 -3.29 -26.65 -3.28
N LEU A 11 -2.42 -27.22 -4.09
CA LEU A 11 -2.03 -26.61 -5.35
C LEU A 11 -3.22 -26.48 -6.29
N LEU A 12 -4.04 -27.52 -6.38
CA LEU A 12 -5.26 -27.47 -7.17
C LEU A 12 -6.24 -26.42 -6.64
N GLY A 13 -6.36 -26.31 -5.32
CA GLY A 13 -7.17 -25.28 -4.70
C GLY A 13 -6.68 -23.88 -5.03
N VAL A 14 -5.37 -23.69 -5.02
CA VAL A 14 -4.77 -22.41 -5.42
C VAL A 14 -5.04 -22.12 -6.90
N LEU A 15 -4.95 -23.15 -7.76
CA LEU A 15 -5.28 -22.99 -9.17
C LEU A 15 -6.75 -22.68 -9.42
N CYS A 16 -7.64 -23.10 -8.53
CA CYS A 16 -9.06 -22.75 -8.61
C CYS A 16 -9.33 -21.31 -8.22
N TYR A 17 -8.45 -20.71 -7.38
CA TYR A 17 -8.58 -19.32 -6.92
C TYR A 17 -7.31 -18.52 -7.16
N PRO A 18 -6.60 -18.74 -8.29
CA PRO A 18 -5.32 -18.06 -8.50
C PRO A 18 -5.49 -16.57 -8.73
N ASP A 19 -6.64 -16.21 -9.26
CA ASP A 19 -6.81 -14.90 -9.86
C ASP A 19 -6.85 -13.79 -8.83
N ARG A 20 -7.37 -14.06 -7.65
CA ARG A 20 -7.51 -13.04 -6.62
C ARG A 20 -6.15 -12.60 -6.06
N ALA A 21 -5.33 -13.56 -5.62
CA ALA A 21 -4.02 -13.24 -5.07
C ALA A 21 -3.10 -12.61 -6.10
N ASN A 22 -3.12 -13.10 -7.33
CA ASN A 22 -2.32 -12.53 -8.42
C ASN A 22 -2.81 -11.15 -8.81
N ALA A 23 -4.14 -10.95 -8.89
CA ALA A 23 -4.71 -9.66 -9.20
C ALA A 23 -4.37 -8.61 -8.12
N ASP A 24 -4.40 -9.01 -6.85
CA ASP A 24 -4.03 -8.11 -5.75
C ASP A 24 -2.55 -7.72 -5.82
N ALA A 25 -1.68 -8.70 -6.07
CA ALA A 25 -0.25 -8.45 -6.22
C ALA A 25 0.03 -7.55 -7.43
N ASP A 26 -0.64 -7.79 -8.54
CA ASP A 26 -0.49 -6.97 -9.75
C ASP A 26 -0.97 -5.54 -9.51
N ASN A 27 -2.07 -5.37 -8.78
CA ASN A 27 -2.57 -4.05 -8.40
C ASN A 27 -1.58 -3.33 -7.50
N VAL A 28 -1.04 -3.99 -6.48
CA VAL A 28 -0.04 -3.39 -5.60
C VAL A 28 1.20 -2.99 -6.39
N ASN A 29 1.66 -3.83 -7.30
CA ASN A 29 2.81 -3.50 -8.15
C ASN A 29 2.51 -2.27 -9.02
N LYS A 30 1.33 -2.19 -9.60
CA LYS A 30 0.88 -1.04 -10.39
C LYS A 30 0.89 0.24 -9.54
N TYR A 31 0.43 0.16 -8.31
CA TYR A 31 0.42 1.31 -7.40
C TYR A 31 1.84 1.78 -7.07
N LYS A 32 2.73 0.84 -6.80
CA LYS A 32 4.14 1.16 -6.51
C LYS A 32 4.85 1.77 -7.71
N ILE A 33 4.57 1.28 -8.92
CA ILE A 33 5.11 1.85 -10.15
C ILE A 33 4.66 3.31 -10.30
N TYR A 34 3.38 3.58 -10.07
CA TYR A 34 2.90 4.95 -10.13
C TYR A 34 3.54 5.83 -9.05
N ALA A 35 3.64 5.32 -7.82
CA ALA A 35 4.28 6.05 -6.72
C ALA A 35 5.73 6.41 -7.05
N ALA A 36 6.41 5.55 -7.78
CA ALA A 36 7.80 5.80 -8.21
C ALA A 36 7.94 7.02 -9.12
N THR A 37 6.86 7.47 -9.73
CA THR A 37 6.90 8.69 -10.56
C THR A 37 6.94 9.98 -9.74
N LYS A 38 6.73 9.90 -8.43
CA LYS A 38 6.63 11.09 -7.57
C LYS A 38 7.97 11.66 -7.17
N THR A 39 9.03 10.87 -7.22
CA THR A 39 10.35 11.30 -6.77
C THR A 39 11.44 10.51 -7.48
N ASP A 40 12.60 11.14 -7.64
CA ASP A 40 13.80 10.47 -8.16
C ASP A 40 14.66 9.88 -7.04
N SER A 41 14.30 10.14 -5.79
CA SER A 41 15.08 9.68 -4.64
C SER A 41 14.70 8.27 -4.25
N ILE A 42 15.68 7.36 -4.26
CA ILE A 42 15.45 5.97 -3.86
C ILE A 42 15.11 5.86 -2.38
N ILE A 43 15.63 6.77 -1.56
CA ILE A 43 15.35 6.81 -0.12
C ILE A 43 13.90 7.20 0.12
N GLU A 44 13.39 8.17 -0.65
CA GLU A 44 11.99 8.58 -0.58
C GLU A 44 11.07 7.45 -1.02
N LEU A 45 11.43 6.73 -2.08
CA LEU A 45 10.66 5.57 -2.53
C LEU A 45 10.62 4.47 -1.49
N TYR A 46 11.75 4.22 -0.84
CA TYR A 46 11.81 3.25 0.25
C TYR A 46 10.92 3.66 1.40
N ALA A 47 10.93 4.93 1.77
CA ALA A 47 10.08 5.46 2.84
C ALA A 47 8.58 5.29 2.51
N MET A 48 8.19 5.58 1.27
CA MET A 48 6.81 5.31 0.81
C MET A 48 6.46 3.85 0.98
N HIS A 49 7.34 2.98 0.51
CA HIS A 49 7.12 1.53 0.57
C HIS A 49 6.89 1.06 2.00
N VAL A 50 7.77 1.45 2.91
CA VAL A 50 7.69 1.02 4.31
C VAL A 50 6.44 1.58 4.98
N LEU A 51 6.21 2.88 4.83
CA LEU A 51 5.10 3.55 5.51
C LEU A 51 3.74 3.05 5.03
N TRP A 52 3.52 3.01 3.72
CA TRP A 52 2.21 2.63 3.18
C TRP A 52 1.96 1.12 3.24
N THR A 53 3.02 0.31 3.32
CA THR A 53 2.88 -1.11 3.64
C THR A 53 2.38 -1.27 5.08
N ALA A 54 2.96 -0.53 6.02
CA ALA A 54 2.54 -0.57 7.41
C ALA A 54 1.10 -0.05 7.60
N GLU A 55 0.72 0.99 6.86
CA GLU A 55 -0.59 1.62 7.01
C GLU A 55 -1.73 0.75 6.46
N SER A 56 -1.59 0.20 5.29
CA SER A 56 -2.70 -0.50 4.63
C SER A 56 -2.28 -1.67 3.76
N ASN A 57 -0.98 -1.96 3.70
CA ASN A 57 -0.44 -2.90 2.72
C ASN A 57 -0.79 -2.46 1.29
N TRP A 58 -0.77 -1.16 1.04
CA TRP A 58 -1.08 -0.53 -0.25
C TRP A 58 -2.52 -0.74 -0.73
N ARG A 59 -3.45 -0.96 0.16
CA ARG A 59 -4.84 -1.23 -0.23
C ARG A 59 -5.65 0.05 -0.37
N VAL A 60 -6.13 0.28 -1.58
CA VAL A 60 -6.97 1.43 -1.91
C VAL A 60 -8.27 1.43 -1.10
N GLU A 61 -8.83 0.25 -0.88
CA GLU A 61 -10.13 0.10 -0.22
C GLU A 61 -10.05 -0.02 1.30
N ALA A 62 -8.85 0.07 1.88
CA ALA A 62 -8.70 -0.05 3.33
C ALA A 62 -9.40 1.09 4.06
N VAL A 63 -10.25 0.76 5.02
CA VAL A 63 -10.97 1.74 5.84
C VAL A 63 -10.89 1.33 7.29
N ASN A 64 -10.38 2.22 8.13
CA ASN A 64 -10.32 2.04 9.58
C ASN A 64 -10.87 3.30 10.24
N GLY A 65 -12.19 3.29 10.53
CA GLY A 65 -12.86 4.48 11.03
C GLY A 65 -12.80 5.61 10.00
N SER A 66 -12.19 6.73 10.37
CA SER A 66 -12.02 7.88 9.48
C SER A 66 -10.73 7.82 8.64
N HIS A 67 -9.94 6.77 8.79
CA HIS A 67 -8.68 6.58 8.05
C HIS A 67 -8.91 5.70 6.84
N ILE A 68 -8.52 6.20 5.66
CA ILE A 68 -8.94 5.64 4.38
C ILE A 68 -7.76 5.45 3.44
N GLY A 69 -7.76 4.30 2.76
CA GLY A 69 -6.92 4.04 1.60
C GLY A 69 -5.48 3.72 1.89
N ILE A 70 -4.66 3.87 0.86
CA ILE A 70 -3.27 3.44 0.84
C ILE A 70 -2.48 3.98 2.03
N CYS A 71 -2.60 5.27 2.31
CA CYS A 71 -1.86 5.90 3.40
C CYS A 71 -2.68 6.12 4.67
N GLN A 72 -3.89 5.58 4.71
CA GLN A 72 -4.79 5.76 5.85
C GLN A 72 -4.98 7.23 6.20
N GLY A 73 -5.23 8.02 5.16
CA GLY A 73 -5.47 9.45 5.31
C GLY A 73 -6.83 9.75 5.90
N LYS A 74 -6.90 10.82 6.69
CA LYS A 74 -8.16 11.25 7.31
C LYS A 74 -8.86 12.23 6.40
N SER A 75 -9.41 11.73 5.30
CA SER A 75 -10.14 12.53 4.32
C SER A 75 -11.17 11.69 3.59
N LYS A 76 -12.40 12.17 3.56
CA LYS A 76 -13.50 11.52 2.83
C LYS A 76 -13.25 11.50 1.32
N TYR A 77 -12.43 12.42 0.80
CA TYR A 77 -12.03 12.42 -0.59
C TYR A 77 -11.49 11.05 -1.03
N LEU A 78 -10.76 10.38 -0.13
CA LEU A 78 -10.10 9.12 -0.43
C LEU A 78 -11.09 7.96 -0.66
N LEU A 79 -12.32 8.07 -0.18
CA LEU A 79 -13.31 7.00 -0.32
C LEU A 79 -13.64 6.66 -1.77
N LYS A 80 -13.64 7.65 -2.65
CA LYS A 80 -13.96 7.46 -4.07
C LYS A 80 -12.78 7.74 -4.98
N ALA A 81 -11.62 8.00 -4.41
CA ALA A 81 -10.42 8.32 -5.18
C ALA A 81 -9.86 7.04 -5.83
N THR A 82 -9.39 7.19 -7.06
CA THR A 82 -8.63 6.13 -7.73
C THR A 82 -7.29 5.94 -7.05
N TYR A 83 -6.58 4.85 -7.37
CA TYR A 83 -5.27 4.62 -6.77
C TYR A 83 -4.29 5.77 -7.08
N LYS A 84 -4.35 6.32 -8.29
CA LYS A 84 -3.50 7.46 -8.65
C LYS A 84 -3.84 8.69 -7.83
N GLN A 85 -5.14 8.97 -7.68
CA GLN A 85 -5.60 10.09 -6.86
C GLN A 85 -5.21 9.91 -5.40
N GLN A 86 -5.32 8.70 -4.87
CA GLN A 86 -4.90 8.41 -3.50
C GLN A 86 -3.39 8.63 -3.33
N ILE A 87 -2.58 8.10 -4.23
CA ILE A 87 -1.12 8.23 -4.16
C ILE A 87 -0.72 9.71 -4.27
N ASP A 88 -1.34 10.46 -5.17
CA ASP A 88 -1.08 11.89 -5.30
C ASP A 88 -1.43 12.64 -4.00
N TRP A 89 -2.57 12.32 -3.43
CA TRP A 89 -3.00 12.92 -2.16
C TRP A 89 -2.05 12.55 -1.03
N CYS A 90 -1.70 11.28 -0.91
CA CYS A 90 -0.83 10.77 0.13
C CYS A 90 0.57 11.40 0.07
N TYR A 91 1.12 11.47 -1.13
CA TYR A 91 2.44 12.08 -1.32
C TYR A 91 2.41 13.56 -0.97
N ARG A 92 1.44 14.29 -1.50
CA ARG A 92 1.29 15.72 -1.21
C ARG A 92 1.09 15.96 0.28
N TYR A 93 0.29 15.14 0.94
CA TYR A 93 0.08 15.24 2.39
C TYR A 93 1.40 15.10 3.14
N ALA A 94 2.20 14.08 2.81
CA ALA A 94 3.48 13.83 3.47
C ALA A 94 4.46 14.99 3.26
N ILE A 95 4.59 15.46 2.01
CA ILE A 95 5.51 16.56 1.69
C ILE A 95 5.07 17.86 2.37
N THR A 96 3.78 18.16 2.37
CA THR A 96 3.26 19.38 2.97
C THR A 96 3.43 19.39 4.49
N ARG A 97 3.18 18.23 5.13
CA ARG A 97 3.22 18.15 6.59
C ARG A 97 4.61 17.88 7.15
N TYR A 98 5.40 17.07 6.47
CA TYR A 98 6.69 16.59 6.99
C TYR A 98 7.89 16.98 6.14
N LEU A 99 7.68 17.60 5.00
CA LEU A 99 8.69 18.02 4.01
C LEU A 99 9.24 16.87 3.16
N SER A 100 9.19 15.63 3.64
CA SER A 100 9.66 14.47 2.89
C SER A 100 8.95 13.19 3.35
N MET A 101 9.01 12.16 2.52
CA MET A 101 8.52 10.84 2.90
C MET A 101 9.39 10.22 3.99
N VAL A 102 10.69 10.49 3.96
CA VAL A 102 11.62 10.01 4.99
C VAL A 102 11.21 10.57 6.37
N ASP A 103 10.92 11.88 6.42
CA ASP A 103 10.50 12.51 7.67
C ASP A 103 9.12 12.02 8.11
N ALA A 104 8.21 11.77 7.17
CA ALA A 104 6.92 11.18 7.48
C ALA A 104 7.08 9.79 8.10
N LEU A 105 7.95 8.96 7.54
CA LEU A 105 8.24 7.63 8.07
C LEU A 105 8.87 7.72 9.47
N TYR A 106 9.81 8.64 9.65
CA TYR A 106 10.44 8.85 10.95
C TYR A 106 9.39 9.22 12.00
N HIS A 107 8.51 10.16 11.69
CA HIS A 107 7.43 10.57 12.57
C HIS A 107 6.54 9.39 12.93
N TRP A 108 6.18 8.56 11.95
CA TRP A 108 5.38 7.37 12.17
C TRP A 108 6.08 6.37 13.09
N LYS A 109 7.38 6.16 12.92
CA LYS A 109 8.16 5.26 13.78
C LYS A 109 8.21 5.74 15.22
N VAL A 110 8.27 7.05 15.42
CA VAL A 110 8.36 7.62 16.77
C VAL A 110 7.00 7.67 17.45
N TYR A 111 5.95 8.07 16.72
CA TYR A 111 4.64 8.35 17.32
C TYR A 111 3.57 7.33 16.96
N GLY A 112 3.81 6.44 16.00
CA GLY A 112 2.84 5.44 15.57
C GLY A 112 1.73 5.98 14.65
N TRP A 113 1.85 7.24 14.19
CA TRP A 113 0.89 7.84 13.25
C TRP A 113 1.59 8.93 12.43
N HIS A 114 0.92 9.36 11.38
CA HIS A 114 1.42 10.45 10.56
C HIS A 114 0.37 11.43 10.13
#